data_fbcd517d57dd9264e2811bfd98a2cfa3
#
_entry.id   fbcd517d57dd9264e2811bfd98a2cfa3
#
_cell.length_a   1.000
_cell.length_b   1.000
_cell.length_c   1.000
_cell.angle_alpha   90.00
_cell.angle_beta   90.00
_cell.angle_gamma   90.00
#
_symmetry.space_group_name_H-M   'P 1'
#
loop_
_entity.id
_entity.type
_entity.pdbx_description
1 polymer ?
#
loop_
_entity_poly.entity_id
_entity_poly.type
_entity_poly.pdbx_seq_one_letter_code
_entity_poly.pdbx_strand_id
1 'polypeptide(L)'
;SMKSGWFRINGYVKQDIYSHDLVLNIRHVNKIASKDVKVVDDAEIKRVELHAHTMMSQMDGVTKLDLGKHTCELVSRAIDMGYRGVAITDHNGCQAFPIAYSIIKAHNKKIEDKSKHFKGLYGTELTLVDDTVNIVIRPTNKKLLEETYVVFDTETTGFNAATNDQMIEIGA
;
A
#
# COMPACT_ATOMS: atom_id res chain seq x y z
N SER A 1 5.13 26.40 -8.71
CA SER A 1 4.89 24.96 -8.59
C SER A 1 5.41 24.24 -9.83
N MET A 2 6.27 23.26 -9.65
CA MET A 2 6.69 22.41 -10.77
C MET A 2 5.49 21.59 -11.24
N LYS A 3 5.14 21.72 -12.52
CA LYS A 3 4.16 20.84 -13.14
C LYS A 3 4.77 19.44 -13.26
N SER A 4 3.97 18.40 -13.21
CA SER A 4 4.42 17.02 -13.41
C SER A 4 5.22 16.87 -14.71
N GLY A 5 6.26 16.06 -14.71
CA GLY A 5 7.13 15.86 -15.87
C GLY A 5 8.39 15.07 -15.52
N TRP A 6 9.21 14.78 -16.53
CA TRP A 6 10.51 14.16 -16.36
C TRP A 6 11.59 15.23 -16.17
N PHE A 7 12.44 15.01 -15.18
CA PHE A 7 13.50 15.95 -14.83
C PHE A 7 14.82 15.21 -14.66
N ARG A 8 15.89 15.81 -15.20
CA ARG A 8 17.26 15.41 -14.86
C ARG A 8 17.71 16.27 -13.70
N ILE A 9 18.06 15.64 -12.61
CA ILE A 9 18.48 16.30 -11.38
C ILE A 9 19.97 16.02 -11.19
N ASN A 10 20.74 17.07 -10.90
CA ASN A 10 22.12 17.00 -10.49
C ASN A 10 22.24 17.55 -9.07
N GLY A 11 22.95 16.83 -8.23
CA GLY A 11 23.11 17.17 -6.83
C GLY A 11 24.06 16.20 -6.14
N TYR A 12 24.11 16.27 -4.83
CA TYR A 12 24.88 15.35 -4.00
C TYR A 12 24.00 14.80 -2.87
N VAL A 13 24.24 13.57 -2.50
CA VAL A 13 23.56 12.92 -1.39
C VAL A 13 24.30 13.24 -0.10
N LYS A 14 23.57 13.66 0.91
CA LYS A 14 24.09 13.80 2.29
C LYS A 14 23.06 13.25 3.28
N GLN A 15 23.52 12.92 4.46
CA GLN A 15 22.64 12.58 5.56
C GLN A 15 22.02 13.87 6.13
N ASP A 16 20.71 13.86 6.31
CA ASP A 16 20.01 14.93 7.02
C ASP A 16 20.30 14.83 8.52
N ILE A 17 20.54 15.96 9.15
CA ILE A 17 20.94 16.03 10.55
C ILE A 17 19.78 15.78 11.52
N TYR A 18 18.56 15.94 11.08
CA TYR A 18 17.34 15.78 11.90
C TYR A 18 16.69 14.41 11.71
N SER A 19 16.45 14.03 10.45
CA SER A 19 15.80 12.74 10.15
C SER A 19 16.77 11.57 10.08
N HIS A 20 18.08 11.83 10.00
CA HIS A 20 19.14 10.85 9.74
C HIS A 20 19.00 10.09 8.41
N ASP A 21 18.09 10.50 7.54
CA ASP A 21 17.89 9.92 6.22
C ASP A 21 18.88 10.46 5.20
N LEU A 22 19.08 9.69 4.13
CA LEU A 22 19.84 10.15 2.97
C LEU A 22 18.97 11.07 2.12
N VAL A 23 19.32 12.33 2.03
CA VAL A 23 18.62 13.33 1.22
C VAL A 23 19.47 13.80 0.05
N LEU A 24 18.80 14.02 -1.08
CA LEU A 24 19.44 14.58 -2.28
C LEU A 24 19.40 16.10 -2.24
N ASN A 25 20.57 16.72 -2.05
CA ASN A 25 20.73 18.16 -2.21
C ASN A 25 20.84 18.53 -3.68
N ILE A 26 19.79 19.14 -4.19
CA ILE A 26 19.66 19.46 -5.61
C ILE A 26 20.42 20.74 -5.93
N ARG A 27 21.32 20.68 -6.94
CA ARG A 27 22.02 21.84 -7.49
C ARG A 27 21.36 22.34 -8.78
N HIS A 28 21.02 21.42 -9.67
CA HIS A 28 20.42 21.76 -10.96
C HIS A 28 19.25 20.82 -11.26
N VAL A 29 18.18 21.39 -11.82
CA VAL A 29 17.02 20.65 -12.30
C VAL A 29 16.74 21.07 -13.74
N ASN A 30 16.82 20.14 -14.66
CA ASN A 30 16.49 20.37 -16.06
C ASN A 30 15.30 19.51 -16.46
N LYS A 31 14.27 20.12 -17.03
CA LYS A 31 13.17 19.37 -17.63
C LYS A 31 13.68 18.64 -18.87
N ILE A 32 13.38 17.37 -18.99
CA ILE A 32 13.75 16.54 -20.13
C ILE A 32 12.52 15.98 -20.81
N ALA A 33 12.69 15.54 -22.06
CA ALA A 33 11.65 14.78 -22.74
C ALA A 33 11.34 13.48 -21.97
N SER A 34 10.08 13.03 -22.03
CA SER A 34 9.66 11.79 -21.38
C SER A 34 10.58 10.65 -21.80
N LYS A 35 11.10 9.95 -20.80
CA LYS A 35 11.73 8.64 -20.98
C LYS A 35 10.76 7.61 -20.40
N ASP A 36 9.73 7.32 -21.14
CA ASP A 36 8.85 6.20 -20.79
C ASP A 36 9.61 4.88 -21.05
N VAL A 37 10.42 4.51 -20.07
CA VAL A 37 11.02 3.18 -20.07
C VAL A 37 9.93 2.21 -19.68
N LYS A 38 9.36 1.52 -20.67
CA LYS A 38 8.47 0.41 -20.39
C LYS A 38 9.30 -0.69 -19.74
N VAL A 39 9.12 -0.88 -18.45
CA VAL A 39 9.73 -2.03 -17.76
C VAL A 39 9.04 -3.28 -18.29
N VAL A 40 9.81 -4.20 -18.79
CA VAL A 40 9.36 -5.48 -19.35
C VAL A 40 9.96 -6.59 -18.50
N ASP A 41 9.17 -7.59 -18.20
CA ASP A 41 9.68 -8.84 -17.62
C ASP A 41 10.12 -9.75 -18.75
N ASP A 42 11.41 -10.03 -18.84
CA ASP A 42 12.03 -10.91 -19.85
C ASP A 42 12.33 -12.32 -19.33
N ALA A 43 11.93 -12.64 -18.09
CA ALA A 43 12.10 -13.98 -17.53
C ALA A 43 11.35 -15.03 -18.35
N GLU A 44 11.97 -16.18 -18.58
CA GLU A 44 11.37 -17.30 -19.30
C GLU A 44 10.15 -17.85 -18.54
N ILE A 45 10.28 -18.00 -17.22
CA ILE A 45 9.18 -18.41 -16.33
C ILE A 45 8.64 -17.17 -15.64
N LYS A 46 7.41 -16.80 -15.99
CA LYS A 46 6.74 -15.63 -15.43
C LYS A 46 6.31 -15.85 -13.99
N ARG A 47 6.50 -14.80 -13.19
CA ARG A 47 6.06 -14.75 -11.79
C ARG A 47 4.53 -14.80 -11.70
N VAL A 48 4.04 -15.38 -10.62
CA VAL A 48 2.69 -15.18 -10.11
C VAL A 48 2.83 -14.44 -8.79
N GLU A 49 2.33 -13.21 -8.72
CA GLU A 49 2.34 -12.44 -7.47
C GLU A 49 1.17 -12.87 -6.61
N LEU A 50 1.47 -13.33 -5.41
CA LEU A 50 0.48 -13.87 -4.48
C LEU A 50 0.15 -12.94 -3.30
N HIS A 51 0.88 -11.83 -3.16
CA HIS A 51 0.69 -10.85 -2.10
C HIS A 51 0.91 -9.45 -2.66
N ALA A 52 -0.17 -8.80 -3.05
CA ALA A 52 -0.10 -7.45 -3.61
C ALA A 52 -1.31 -6.60 -3.21
N HIS A 53 -1.05 -5.33 -2.98
CA HIS A 53 -2.03 -4.36 -2.51
C HIS A 53 -2.33 -3.32 -3.57
N THR A 54 -3.61 -2.95 -3.69
CA THR A 54 -4.06 -1.79 -4.45
C THR A 54 -4.14 -0.56 -3.53
N MET A 55 -4.42 0.60 -4.09
CA MET A 55 -4.66 1.81 -3.30
C MET A 55 -5.88 1.74 -2.37
N MET A 56 -6.67 0.66 -2.43
CA MET A 56 -7.77 0.39 -1.50
C MET A 56 -7.29 -0.26 -0.22
N SER A 57 -6.04 -0.73 -0.19
CA SER A 57 -5.41 -1.27 1.01
C SER A 57 -5.16 -0.17 2.02
N GLN A 58 -5.54 -0.40 3.25
CA GLN A 58 -5.39 0.57 4.32
C GLN A 58 -3.90 0.84 4.58
N MET A 59 -3.50 2.10 4.44
CA MET A 59 -2.21 2.70 4.79
C MET A 59 -0.98 2.34 3.93
N ASP A 60 -1.04 1.36 3.01
CA ASP A 60 0.15 0.92 2.28
C ASP A 60 0.00 0.75 0.76
N GLY A 61 -1.22 0.85 0.25
CA GLY A 61 -1.49 0.64 -1.16
C GLY A 61 -1.11 1.83 -2.04
N VAL A 62 -0.27 1.60 -3.04
CA VAL A 62 0.20 2.64 -3.98
C VAL A 62 -0.21 2.40 -5.43
N THR A 63 -0.62 1.18 -5.81
CA THR A 63 -1.05 0.89 -7.17
C THR A 63 -2.45 1.43 -7.43
N LYS A 64 -2.57 2.24 -8.47
CA LYS A 64 -3.80 2.99 -8.74
C LYS A 64 -4.97 2.09 -9.12
N LEU A 65 -6.12 2.46 -8.59
CA LEU A 65 -7.41 1.90 -8.95
C LEU A 65 -8.40 3.05 -9.15
N ASP A 66 -9.06 3.11 -10.29
CA ASP A 66 -10.03 4.15 -10.60
C ASP A 66 -11.40 3.51 -10.82
N LEU A 67 -12.30 3.75 -9.89
CA LEU A 67 -13.66 3.21 -9.92
C LEU A 67 -14.48 3.79 -11.08
N GLY A 68 -14.30 5.08 -11.39
CA GLY A 68 -15.02 5.75 -12.47
C GLY A 68 -14.56 5.32 -13.85
N LYS A 69 -13.27 5.09 -14.03
CA LYS A 69 -12.67 4.64 -15.30
C LYS A 69 -12.56 3.13 -15.42
N HIS A 70 -12.94 2.38 -14.40
CA HIS A 70 -12.81 0.93 -14.35
C HIS A 70 -11.39 0.44 -14.66
N THR A 71 -10.38 1.03 -14.02
CA THR A 71 -8.98 0.65 -14.18
C THR A 71 -8.39 0.13 -12.88
N CYS A 72 -7.57 -0.92 -12.98
CA CYS A 72 -6.77 -1.46 -11.89
C CYS A 72 -5.34 -1.67 -12.41
N GLU A 73 -4.44 -0.81 -11.98
CA GLU A 73 -3.05 -0.79 -12.46
C GLU A 73 -2.33 -2.10 -12.15
N LEU A 74 -2.54 -2.67 -10.96
CA LEU A 74 -1.96 -3.93 -10.54
C LEU A 74 -2.29 -5.05 -11.55
N VAL A 75 -3.56 -5.24 -11.89
CA VAL A 75 -4.02 -6.28 -12.82
C VAL A 75 -3.52 -6.02 -14.23
N SER A 76 -3.67 -4.78 -14.71
CA SER A 76 -3.26 -4.41 -16.07
C SER A 76 -1.76 -4.60 -16.25
N ARG A 77 -0.97 -4.25 -15.24
CA ARG A 77 0.48 -4.38 -15.28
C ARG A 77 0.92 -5.83 -15.26
N ALA A 78 0.29 -6.67 -14.44
CA ALA A 78 0.57 -8.11 -14.40
C ALA A 78 0.26 -8.79 -15.75
N ILE A 79 -0.84 -8.40 -16.40
CA ILE A 79 -1.19 -8.85 -17.75
C ILE A 79 -0.12 -8.40 -18.77
N ASP A 80 0.27 -7.13 -18.75
CA ASP A 80 1.26 -6.56 -19.67
C ASP A 80 2.64 -7.22 -19.54
N MET A 81 3.01 -7.65 -18.33
CA MET A 81 4.24 -8.38 -18.06
C MET A 81 4.16 -9.87 -18.42
N GLY A 82 3.00 -10.35 -18.83
CA GLY A 82 2.78 -11.74 -19.22
C GLY A 82 2.66 -12.70 -18.03
N TYR A 83 2.32 -12.21 -16.86
CA TYR A 83 2.08 -13.05 -15.68
C TYR A 83 0.89 -13.99 -15.93
N ARG A 84 0.92 -15.13 -15.26
CA ARG A 84 -0.20 -16.10 -15.32
C ARG A 84 -1.35 -15.73 -14.39
N GLY A 85 -1.11 -14.87 -13.42
CA GLY A 85 -2.10 -14.43 -12.46
C GLY A 85 -1.53 -13.46 -11.43
N VAL A 86 -2.41 -12.89 -10.63
CA VAL A 86 -2.08 -12.00 -9.52
C VAL A 86 -3.10 -12.17 -8.41
N ALA A 87 -2.64 -12.15 -7.17
CA ALA A 87 -3.51 -12.04 -6.01
C ALA A 87 -3.67 -10.58 -5.61
N ILE A 88 -4.88 -10.19 -5.25
CA ILE A 88 -5.18 -8.93 -4.58
C ILE A 88 -5.47 -9.27 -3.14
N THR A 89 -4.69 -8.70 -2.22
CA THR A 89 -4.74 -8.99 -0.78
C THR A 89 -4.74 -7.71 0.03
N ASP A 90 -5.64 -6.78 -0.33
CA ASP A 90 -5.74 -5.49 0.35
C ASP A 90 -6.05 -5.67 1.85
N HIS A 91 -5.44 -4.84 2.70
CA HIS A 91 -5.72 -4.80 4.13
C HIS A 91 -7.18 -4.42 4.40
N ASN A 92 -7.85 -5.27 5.16
CA ASN A 92 -9.19 -5.04 5.70
C ASN A 92 -10.26 -4.68 4.65
N GLY A 93 -10.05 -5.06 3.37
CA GLY A 93 -10.97 -4.67 2.32
C GLY A 93 -10.98 -5.55 1.08
N CYS A 94 -12.06 -5.42 0.32
CA CYS A 94 -12.27 -6.14 -0.94
C CYS A 94 -12.81 -5.23 -2.06
N GLN A 95 -12.64 -3.92 -1.91
CA GLN A 95 -13.19 -2.91 -2.82
C GLN A 95 -12.63 -2.99 -4.24
N ALA A 96 -11.42 -3.52 -4.40
CA ALA A 96 -10.79 -3.69 -5.70
C ALA A 96 -11.34 -4.86 -6.52
N PHE A 97 -12.00 -5.84 -5.89
CA PHE A 97 -12.36 -7.11 -6.52
C PHE A 97 -13.30 -6.96 -7.73
N PRO A 98 -14.38 -6.17 -7.69
CA PRO A 98 -15.31 -6.09 -8.83
C PRO A 98 -14.62 -5.54 -10.08
N ILE A 99 -13.76 -4.55 -9.93
CA ILE A 99 -13.04 -3.96 -11.06
C ILE A 99 -11.99 -4.91 -11.60
N ALA A 100 -11.18 -5.49 -10.72
CA ALA A 100 -10.19 -6.49 -11.11
C ALA A 100 -10.82 -7.65 -11.86
N TYR A 101 -11.93 -8.18 -11.35
CA TYR A 101 -12.69 -9.24 -11.99
C TYR A 101 -13.16 -8.85 -13.38
N SER A 102 -13.70 -7.64 -13.53
CA SER A 102 -14.21 -7.17 -14.83
C SER A 102 -13.11 -7.05 -15.89
N ILE A 103 -11.93 -6.55 -15.49
CA ILE A 103 -10.75 -6.43 -16.37
C ILE A 103 -10.25 -7.81 -16.79
N ILE A 104 -10.10 -8.72 -15.82
CA ILE A 104 -9.63 -10.10 -16.07
C ILE A 104 -10.62 -10.82 -16.99
N LYS A 105 -11.91 -10.71 -16.74
CA LYS A 105 -12.96 -11.29 -17.58
C LYS A 105 -12.92 -10.75 -19.01
N ALA A 106 -12.72 -9.44 -19.17
CA ALA A 106 -12.62 -8.81 -20.48
C ALA A 106 -11.35 -9.25 -21.24
N HIS A 107 -10.23 -9.39 -20.53
CA HIS A 107 -8.98 -9.91 -21.07
C HIS A 107 -9.15 -11.36 -21.54
N ASN A 108 -9.66 -12.23 -20.68
CA ASN A 108 -9.80 -13.66 -20.95
C ASN A 108 -10.80 -13.98 -22.07
N LYS A 109 -11.79 -13.13 -22.29
CA LYS A 109 -12.72 -13.27 -23.44
C LYS A 109 -12.04 -13.21 -24.81
N LYS A 110 -10.84 -12.65 -24.88
CA LYS A 110 -10.05 -12.53 -26.13
C LYS A 110 -9.14 -13.76 -26.36
N ILE A 111 -9.10 -14.68 -25.42
CA ILE A 111 -8.21 -15.83 -25.43
C ILE A 111 -9.06 -17.10 -25.52
N GLU A 112 -8.94 -17.82 -26.64
CA GLU A 112 -9.71 -19.05 -26.87
C GLU A 112 -9.25 -20.20 -25.96
N ASP A 113 -7.95 -20.34 -25.79
CA ASP A 113 -7.35 -21.38 -24.96
C ASP A 113 -7.49 -21.05 -23.47
N LYS A 114 -8.42 -21.72 -22.81
CA LYS A 114 -8.69 -21.53 -21.39
C LYS A 114 -7.50 -21.84 -20.48
N SER A 115 -6.54 -22.64 -20.92
CA SER A 115 -5.33 -22.93 -20.14
C SER A 115 -4.43 -21.69 -20.01
N LYS A 116 -4.55 -20.75 -20.95
CA LYS A 116 -3.81 -19.48 -20.99
C LYS A 116 -4.56 -18.32 -20.36
N HIS A 117 -5.74 -18.55 -19.80
CA HIS A 117 -6.48 -17.50 -19.11
C HIS A 117 -5.69 -16.96 -17.92
N PHE A 118 -5.64 -15.65 -17.82
CA PHE A 118 -5.09 -14.98 -16.65
C PHE A 118 -5.93 -15.28 -15.41
N LYS A 119 -5.27 -15.59 -14.30
CA LYS A 119 -5.92 -15.95 -13.03
C LYS A 119 -5.93 -14.77 -12.07
N GLY A 120 -7.10 -14.37 -11.61
CA GLY A 120 -7.27 -13.47 -10.48
C GLY A 120 -7.51 -14.27 -9.20
N LEU A 121 -6.73 -14.00 -8.18
CA LEU A 121 -6.94 -14.53 -6.84
C LEU A 121 -7.40 -13.36 -5.96
N TYR A 122 -8.39 -13.61 -5.14
CA TYR A 122 -9.03 -12.58 -4.32
C TYR A 122 -8.95 -12.99 -2.87
N GLY A 123 -8.22 -12.23 -2.10
CA GLY A 123 -8.00 -12.42 -0.68
C GLY A 123 -8.02 -11.09 0.05
N THR A 124 -8.01 -11.16 1.36
CA THR A 124 -7.90 -9.99 2.20
C THR A 124 -6.89 -10.28 3.29
N GLU A 125 -6.03 -9.33 3.58
CA GLU A 125 -5.12 -9.39 4.72
C GLU A 125 -5.83 -8.85 5.95
N LEU A 126 -5.98 -9.70 6.96
CA LEU A 126 -6.70 -9.36 8.17
C LEU A 126 -5.73 -9.30 9.34
N THR A 127 -5.98 -8.40 10.27
CA THR A 127 -5.28 -8.37 11.55
C THR A 127 -5.97 -9.34 12.51
N LEU A 128 -5.26 -10.40 12.89
CA LEU A 128 -5.72 -11.30 13.95
C LEU A 128 -5.44 -10.68 15.31
N VAL A 129 -6.48 -10.54 16.09
CA VAL A 129 -6.38 -10.01 17.45
C VAL A 129 -6.72 -11.15 18.43
N ASP A 130 -5.88 -11.32 19.45
CA ASP A 130 -6.18 -12.19 20.58
C ASP A 130 -7.08 -11.43 21.56
N ASP A 131 -8.36 -11.77 21.56
CA ASP A 131 -9.37 -11.17 22.43
C ASP A 131 -9.42 -11.79 23.82
N THR A 132 -8.55 -12.75 24.11
CA THR A 132 -8.39 -13.30 25.47
C THR A 132 -7.67 -12.35 26.41
N VAL A 133 -6.98 -11.35 25.86
CA VAL A 133 -6.32 -10.31 26.66
C VAL A 133 -7.37 -9.29 27.13
N ASN A 134 -7.45 -9.13 28.45
CA ASN A 134 -8.35 -8.15 29.05
C ASN A 134 -7.92 -6.72 28.66
N ILE A 135 -8.69 -6.06 27.80
CA ILE A 135 -8.50 -4.67 27.42
C ILE A 135 -9.02 -3.68 28.47
N VAL A 136 -9.78 -4.17 29.44
CA VAL A 136 -10.31 -3.38 30.55
C VAL A 136 -9.71 -3.88 31.86
N ILE A 137 -9.04 -2.99 32.59
CA ILE A 137 -8.49 -3.26 33.92
C ILE A 137 -9.48 -2.75 34.96
N ARG A 138 -9.86 -3.63 35.90
CA ARG A 138 -10.85 -3.33 36.96
C ARG A 138 -12.21 -2.91 36.39
N PRO A 139 -12.86 -3.78 35.59
CA PRO A 139 -14.15 -3.47 34.98
C PRO A 139 -15.21 -3.21 36.07
N THR A 140 -16.15 -2.32 35.78
CA THR A 140 -17.32 -2.06 36.59
C THR A 140 -18.58 -2.50 35.86
N ASN A 141 -19.72 -2.63 36.58
CA ASN A 141 -21.01 -2.95 35.99
C ASN A 141 -21.81 -1.70 35.59
N LYS A 142 -21.20 -0.53 35.62
CA LYS A 142 -21.87 0.70 35.20
C LYS A 142 -22.01 0.76 33.69
N LYS A 143 -23.05 1.42 33.23
CA LYS A 143 -23.23 1.66 31.80
C LYS A 143 -22.20 2.67 31.31
N LEU A 144 -21.73 2.53 30.07
CA LEU A 144 -20.75 3.42 29.46
C LEU A 144 -21.15 4.89 29.52
N LEU A 145 -22.45 5.20 29.39
CA LEU A 145 -22.98 6.58 29.45
C LEU A 145 -23.06 7.15 30.86
N GLU A 146 -22.86 6.35 31.88
CA GLU A 146 -22.92 6.74 33.30
C GLU A 146 -21.51 6.86 33.92
N GLU A 147 -20.46 6.61 33.13
CA GLU A 147 -19.08 6.70 33.59
C GLU A 147 -18.46 8.06 33.25
N THR A 148 -17.45 8.42 34.06
CA THR A 148 -16.61 9.58 33.76
C THR A 148 -15.35 9.10 33.07
N TYR A 149 -15.05 9.68 31.92
CA TYR A 149 -13.88 9.32 31.11
C TYR A 149 -12.83 10.41 31.19
N VAL A 150 -11.58 10.00 31.30
CA VAL A 150 -10.43 10.84 30.99
C VAL A 150 -9.85 10.34 29.67
N VAL A 151 -9.89 11.19 28.66
CA VAL A 151 -9.26 10.90 27.36
C VAL A 151 -7.89 11.54 27.40
N PHE A 152 -6.87 10.77 27.12
CA PHE A 152 -5.49 11.27 27.08
C PHE A 152 -4.79 10.77 25.83
N ASP A 153 -3.81 11.51 25.42
CA ASP A 153 -2.91 11.17 24.32
C ASP A 153 -1.45 11.30 24.78
N THR A 154 -0.56 10.58 24.13
CA THR A 154 0.85 10.58 24.51
C THR A 154 1.75 10.74 23.30
N GLU A 155 2.73 11.64 23.40
CA GLU A 155 3.82 11.73 22.44
C GLU A 155 5.04 10.97 22.95
N THR A 156 5.66 10.23 22.05
CA THR A 156 6.80 9.36 22.38
C THR A 156 7.92 9.51 21.37
N THR A 157 9.13 9.08 21.72
CA THR A 157 10.27 9.04 20.79
C THR A 157 10.21 7.88 19.81
N GLY A 158 9.29 6.92 19.99
CA GLY A 158 9.05 5.74 19.16
C GLY A 158 8.23 4.68 19.87
N PHE A 159 8.16 3.47 19.29
CA PHE A 159 7.26 2.40 19.73
C PHE A 159 7.93 1.35 20.64
N ASN A 160 9.22 1.48 20.95
CA ASN A 160 10.00 0.51 21.74
C ASN A 160 10.12 0.90 23.20
N ALA A 161 9.01 0.97 23.92
CA ALA A 161 8.97 1.33 25.35
C ALA A 161 9.85 0.44 26.25
N ALA A 162 10.15 -0.79 25.82
CA ALA A 162 10.99 -1.73 26.56
C ALA A 162 12.50 -1.42 26.47
N THR A 163 12.94 -0.56 25.55
CA THR A 163 14.36 -0.29 25.30
C THR A 163 14.72 1.19 25.43
N ASN A 164 14.55 1.95 24.35
CA ASN A 164 15.10 3.30 24.24
C ASN A 164 14.05 4.39 24.10
N ASP A 165 12.81 4.04 23.78
CA ASP A 165 11.78 5.02 23.54
C ASP A 165 11.12 5.45 24.86
N GLN A 166 10.85 6.74 24.95
CA GLN A 166 10.31 7.38 26.14
C GLN A 166 9.09 8.24 25.79
N MET A 167 8.18 8.33 26.74
CA MET A 167 7.11 9.31 26.68
C MET A 167 7.70 10.70 26.92
N ILE A 168 7.39 11.65 26.02
CA ILE A 168 7.88 13.02 26.10
C ILE A 168 6.78 14.01 26.42
N GLU A 169 5.51 13.69 26.12
CA GLU A 169 4.36 14.52 26.42
C GLU A 169 3.15 13.64 26.72
N ILE A 170 2.27 14.10 27.61
CA ILE A 170 0.94 13.56 27.86
C ILE A 170 -0.07 14.70 27.90
N GLY A 171 -1.10 14.59 27.05
CA GLY A 171 -2.25 15.49 27.03
C GLY A 171 -3.49 14.80 27.60
N ALA A 172 -4.31 15.51 28.42
CA ALA A 172 -5.55 14.99 28.99
C ALA A 172 -6.64 16.07 28.99
#